data_dc7e2c411978952e7bb82a85edf9c395
#
_entry.id   dc7e2c411978952e7bb82a85edf9c395
#
_cell.length_a   1.000
_cell.length_b   1.000
_cell.length_c   1.000
_cell.angle_alpha   90.00
_cell.angle_beta   90.00
_cell.angle_gamma   90.00
#
_symmetry.space_group_name_H-M   'P 1'
#
loop_
_entity.id
_entity.type
_entity.pdbx_description
1 polymer ?
#
loop_
_entity_poly.entity_id
_entity_poly.type
_entity_poly.pdbx_seq_one_letter_code
_entity_poly.pdbx_strand_id
1 'polypeptide(L)'
;MRKAIVVVDMQNDFVDGALGTQEAQAMLPRLVEKLKAEQTADTALVFTMDTHGADYLETQEGKKLPVEHCIRGTAGWQIADVLQPFVQEAAAILEKPTFGATALPATLANYDEIEFVGLCTDICVISNALLVKAFYPEKRISVDAACCAGVTPESHANALAAMRMCQVEVR
;
A
#
# COMPACT_ATOMS: atom_id res chain seq x y z
N MET A 1 -18.79 -13.70 2.67
CA MET A 1 -17.35 -13.59 3.05
C MET A 1 -16.95 -12.15 2.76
N ARG A 2 -16.55 -11.41 3.79
CA ARG A 2 -16.22 -9.98 3.64
C ARG A 2 -14.77 -9.83 3.20
N LYS A 3 -14.54 -9.10 2.13
CA LYS A 3 -13.20 -8.80 1.59
C LYS A 3 -12.79 -7.37 1.92
N ALA A 4 -11.50 -7.15 2.20
CA ALA A 4 -10.87 -5.84 2.19
C ALA A 4 -9.77 -5.80 1.15
N ILE A 5 -9.72 -4.75 0.33
CA ILE A 5 -8.58 -4.41 -0.51
C ILE A 5 -7.85 -3.25 0.17
N VAL A 6 -6.60 -3.49 0.55
CA VAL A 6 -5.73 -2.49 1.15
C VAL A 6 -4.88 -1.85 0.06
N VAL A 7 -5.19 -0.60 -0.24
CA VAL A 7 -4.48 0.21 -1.25
C VAL A 7 -3.36 0.97 -0.54
N VAL A 8 -2.14 0.48 -0.71
CA VAL A 8 -0.97 0.94 0.05
C VAL A 8 -0.31 2.10 -0.66
N ASP A 9 -0.27 3.25 0.01
CA ASP A 9 0.55 4.44 -0.29
C ASP A 9 0.54 4.89 -1.77
N MET A 10 -0.63 4.87 -2.40
CA MET A 10 -0.79 5.33 -3.79
C MET A 10 -0.80 6.87 -3.87
N GLN A 11 0.26 7.48 -3.34
CA GLN A 11 0.49 8.91 -3.24
C GLN A 11 1.34 9.43 -4.41
N ASN A 12 1.18 10.71 -4.75
CA ASN A 12 1.86 11.30 -5.92
C ASN A 12 3.38 11.14 -5.84
N ASP A 13 4.00 11.29 -4.65
CA ASP A 13 5.44 11.16 -4.50
C ASP A 13 5.96 9.76 -4.86
N PHE A 14 5.16 8.71 -4.68
CA PHE A 14 5.53 7.34 -5.05
C PHE A 14 5.11 6.96 -6.48
N VAL A 15 4.17 7.67 -7.08
CA VAL A 15 3.73 7.39 -8.46
C VAL A 15 4.63 8.06 -9.48
N ASP A 16 4.73 9.39 -9.44
CA ASP A 16 5.47 10.21 -10.42
C ASP A 16 6.24 11.37 -9.79
N GLY A 17 6.18 11.53 -8.46
CA GLY A 17 6.88 12.57 -7.71
C GLY A 17 8.30 12.16 -7.28
N ALA A 18 8.71 12.60 -6.06
CA ALA A 18 10.08 12.50 -5.56
C ALA A 18 10.68 11.09 -5.59
N LEU A 19 9.89 10.05 -5.37
CA LEU A 19 10.25 8.64 -5.39
C LEU A 19 9.49 7.84 -6.45
N GLY A 20 8.93 8.53 -7.44
CA GLY A 20 8.17 7.92 -8.53
C GLY A 20 9.02 7.04 -9.43
N THR A 21 8.41 5.99 -10.00
CA THR A 21 9.05 5.05 -10.92
C THR A 21 8.18 4.81 -12.16
N GLN A 22 8.78 4.34 -13.24
CA GLN A 22 8.03 3.94 -14.43
C GLN A 22 7.10 2.76 -14.15
N GLU A 23 7.53 1.83 -13.31
CA GLU A 23 6.76 0.67 -12.89
C GLU A 23 5.52 1.08 -12.08
N ALA A 24 5.65 2.05 -11.18
CA ALA A 24 4.53 2.61 -10.42
C ALA A 24 3.50 3.25 -11.34
N GLN A 25 3.94 4.03 -12.32
CA GLN A 25 3.06 4.64 -13.31
C GLN A 25 2.39 3.59 -14.21
N ALA A 26 3.12 2.55 -14.62
CA ALA A 26 2.61 1.50 -15.49
C ALA A 26 1.55 0.59 -14.81
N MET A 27 1.66 0.38 -13.48
CA MET A 27 0.69 -0.45 -12.75
C MET A 27 -0.61 0.31 -12.40
N LEU A 28 -0.58 1.63 -12.30
CA LEU A 28 -1.70 2.44 -11.84
C LEU A 28 -2.99 2.23 -12.65
N PRO A 29 -3.00 2.16 -14.00
CA PRO A 29 -4.21 1.87 -14.76
C PRO A 29 -4.82 0.50 -14.41
N ARG A 30 -3.98 -0.53 -14.18
CA ARG A 30 -4.46 -1.87 -13.79
C ARG A 30 -5.09 -1.84 -12.40
N LEU A 31 -4.51 -1.10 -11.46
CA LEU A 31 -5.11 -0.90 -10.15
C LEU A 31 -6.49 -0.24 -10.26
N VAL A 32 -6.61 0.82 -11.07
CA VAL A 32 -7.91 1.49 -11.30
C VAL A 32 -8.96 0.53 -11.85
N GLU A 33 -8.60 -0.28 -12.85
CA GLU A 33 -9.50 -1.28 -13.42
C GLU A 33 -9.91 -2.34 -12.40
N LYS A 34 -8.95 -2.83 -11.61
CA LYS A 34 -9.22 -3.78 -10.52
C LYS A 34 -10.20 -3.19 -9.51
N LEU A 35 -9.95 -1.98 -9.02
CA LEU A 35 -10.84 -1.36 -8.03
C LEU A 35 -12.25 -1.17 -8.58
N LYS A 36 -12.41 -0.75 -9.85
CA LYS A 36 -13.71 -0.66 -10.51
C LYS A 36 -14.44 -2.01 -10.59
N ALA A 37 -13.70 -3.06 -10.88
CA ALA A 37 -14.29 -4.40 -11.07
C ALA A 37 -14.65 -5.07 -9.73
N GLU A 38 -13.85 -4.84 -8.68
CA GLU A 38 -13.97 -5.55 -7.41
C GLU A 38 -14.68 -4.77 -6.31
N GLN A 39 -14.89 -3.47 -6.47
CA GLN A 39 -15.65 -2.66 -5.52
C GLN A 39 -17.14 -3.05 -5.56
N THR A 40 -17.56 -3.80 -4.55
CA THR A 40 -18.93 -4.29 -4.38
C THR A 40 -19.38 -4.04 -2.94
N ALA A 41 -20.66 -4.33 -2.64
CA ALA A 41 -21.17 -4.21 -1.27
C ALA A 41 -20.44 -5.09 -0.24
N ASP A 42 -19.78 -6.17 -0.68
CA ASP A 42 -19.04 -7.10 0.16
C ASP A 42 -17.53 -6.81 0.21
N THR A 43 -17.05 -5.85 -0.60
CA THR A 43 -15.63 -5.48 -0.70
C THR A 43 -15.42 -4.06 -0.18
N ALA A 44 -14.65 -3.92 0.90
CA ALA A 44 -14.27 -2.63 1.44
C ALA A 44 -12.89 -2.20 0.93
N LEU A 45 -12.71 -0.91 0.69
CA LEU A 45 -11.43 -0.31 0.38
C LEU A 45 -10.84 0.34 1.63
N VAL A 46 -9.59 0.05 1.92
CA VAL A 46 -8.81 0.67 3.01
C VAL A 46 -7.55 1.26 2.40
N PHE A 47 -7.34 2.54 2.56
CA PHE A 47 -6.12 3.22 2.06
C PHE A 47 -5.13 3.42 3.19
N THR A 48 -3.84 3.30 2.87
CA THR A 48 -2.77 3.80 3.74
C THR A 48 -2.08 4.99 3.07
N MET A 49 -1.58 5.90 3.89
CA MET A 49 -0.81 7.06 3.45
C MET A 49 0.45 7.17 4.29
N ASP A 50 1.59 7.05 3.64
CA ASP A 50 2.86 7.40 4.25
C ASP A 50 2.86 8.88 4.60
N THR A 51 3.25 9.24 5.83
CA THR A 51 3.06 10.61 6.30
C THR A 51 4.21 11.04 7.18
N HIS A 52 4.98 12.00 6.69
CA HIS A 52 6.13 12.55 7.38
C HIS A 52 5.90 14.01 7.80
N GLY A 53 6.64 14.44 8.82
CA GLY A 53 6.72 15.85 9.23
C GLY A 53 7.81 16.61 8.47
N ALA A 54 7.85 17.92 8.66
CA ALA A 54 8.89 18.77 8.09
C ALA A 54 10.32 18.47 8.60
N ASP A 55 10.40 17.67 9.67
CA ASP A 55 11.66 17.18 10.28
C ASP A 55 12.14 15.84 9.71
N TYR A 56 11.57 15.41 8.57
CA TYR A 56 11.87 14.11 7.97
C TYR A 56 13.37 13.81 7.87
N LEU A 57 14.18 14.77 7.41
CA LEU A 57 15.63 14.58 7.25
C LEU A 57 16.39 14.36 8.57
N GLU A 58 15.78 14.69 9.71
CA GLU A 58 16.34 14.47 11.04
C GLU A 58 15.99 13.08 11.59
N THR A 59 15.01 12.41 10.98
CA THR A 59 14.57 11.06 11.37
C THR A 59 15.60 10.00 11.00
N GLN A 60 15.47 8.80 11.57
CA GLN A 60 16.32 7.67 11.19
C GLN A 60 16.11 7.27 9.71
N GLU A 61 14.89 7.35 9.22
CA GLU A 61 14.56 7.06 7.83
C GLU A 61 15.18 8.11 6.90
N GLY A 62 15.00 9.40 7.18
CA GLY A 62 15.55 10.49 6.38
C GLY A 62 17.07 10.51 6.33
N LYS A 63 17.75 10.04 7.39
CA LYS A 63 19.22 9.86 7.37
C LYS A 63 19.69 8.74 6.44
N LYS A 64 18.86 7.72 6.21
CA LYS A 64 19.16 6.59 5.31
C LYS A 64 18.67 6.83 3.88
N LEU A 65 17.59 7.56 3.72
CA LEU A 65 16.98 7.98 2.45
C LEU A 65 16.77 9.49 2.49
N PRO A 66 17.79 10.32 2.17
CA PRO A 66 17.72 11.77 2.28
C PRO A 66 16.94 12.41 1.10
N VAL A 67 15.74 11.92 0.87
CA VAL A 67 14.79 12.42 -0.12
C VAL A 67 13.47 12.71 0.58
N GLU A 68 13.16 13.98 0.78
CA GLU A 68 11.87 14.38 1.35
C GLU A 68 10.73 13.91 0.45
N HIS A 69 9.79 13.19 1.04
CA HIS A 69 8.61 12.68 0.37
C HIS A 69 7.45 12.57 1.36
N CYS A 70 6.25 12.55 0.85
CA CYS A 70 5.02 12.41 1.63
C CYS A 70 4.98 13.32 2.87
N ILE A 71 5.51 14.53 2.75
CA ILE A 71 5.42 15.55 3.81
C ILE A 71 3.96 15.98 3.91
N ARG A 72 3.39 15.88 5.11
CA ARG A 72 1.98 16.20 5.36
C ARG A 72 1.56 17.54 4.78
N GLY A 73 0.49 17.56 4.02
CA GLY A 73 -0.10 18.75 3.42
C GLY A 73 0.51 19.18 2.10
N THR A 74 1.55 18.50 1.60
CA THR A 74 2.10 18.77 0.26
C THR A 74 1.30 18.06 -0.83
N ALA A 75 1.49 18.50 -2.08
CA ALA A 75 0.89 17.81 -3.24
C ALA A 75 1.41 16.36 -3.39
N GLY A 76 2.68 16.12 -3.07
CA GLY A 76 3.29 14.79 -3.11
C GLY A 76 2.68 13.80 -2.11
N TRP A 77 2.23 14.29 -0.96
CA TRP A 77 1.55 13.49 0.06
C TRP A 77 0.13 13.05 -0.35
N GLN A 78 -0.53 13.77 -1.25
CA GLN A 78 -1.91 13.43 -1.67
C GLN A 78 -1.94 12.11 -2.43
N ILE A 79 -3.04 11.36 -2.25
CA ILE A 79 -3.34 10.17 -3.06
C ILE A 79 -3.58 10.62 -4.49
N ALA A 80 -3.06 9.87 -5.46
CA ALA A 80 -3.16 10.15 -6.89
C ALA A 80 -4.61 10.46 -7.32
N ASP A 81 -4.79 11.53 -8.11
CA ASP A 81 -6.10 12.08 -8.46
C ASP A 81 -7.04 11.06 -9.06
N VAL A 82 -6.53 10.15 -9.89
CA VAL A 82 -7.32 9.09 -10.54
C VAL A 82 -7.96 8.12 -9.53
N LEU A 83 -7.47 8.07 -8.29
CA LEU A 83 -8.00 7.22 -7.22
C LEU A 83 -9.00 7.95 -6.32
N GLN A 84 -9.20 9.27 -6.46
CA GLN A 84 -10.09 10.04 -5.61
C GLN A 84 -11.54 9.51 -5.54
N PRO A 85 -12.17 9.01 -6.63
CA PRO A 85 -13.49 8.40 -6.52
C PRO A 85 -13.56 7.23 -5.54
N PHE A 86 -12.49 6.43 -5.45
CA PHE A 86 -12.39 5.29 -4.54
C PHE A 86 -12.09 5.72 -3.11
N VAL A 87 -11.30 6.79 -2.95
CA VAL A 87 -10.98 7.39 -1.64
C VAL A 87 -12.25 7.90 -0.94
N GLN A 88 -13.17 8.51 -1.70
CA GLN A 88 -14.45 9.01 -1.16
C GLN A 88 -15.35 7.90 -0.62
N GLU A 89 -15.22 6.69 -1.12
CA GLU A 89 -16.00 5.52 -0.72
C GLU A 89 -15.20 4.56 0.19
N ALA A 90 -13.99 4.95 0.61
CA ALA A 90 -13.13 4.12 1.43
C ALA A 90 -13.74 3.91 2.83
N ALA A 91 -13.64 2.68 3.31
CA ALA A 91 -14.04 2.34 4.69
C ALA A 91 -13.08 2.96 5.73
N ALA A 92 -11.82 3.15 5.37
CA ALA A 92 -10.84 3.83 6.20
C ALA A 92 -9.67 4.37 5.36
N ILE A 93 -9.07 5.46 5.85
CA ILE A 93 -7.80 6.01 5.37
C ILE A 93 -6.89 6.11 6.59
N LEU A 94 -5.76 5.43 6.55
CA LEU A 94 -4.82 5.33 7.66
C LEU A 94 -3.51 6.04 7.32
N GLU A 95 -3.22 7.11 8.03
CA GLU A 95 -1.89 7.72 7.97
C GLU A 95 -0.91 6.92 8.82
N LYS A 96 0.29 6.72 8.33
CA LYS A 96 1.34 5.96 9.01
C LYS A 96 2.69 6.69 8.94
N PRO A 97 3.45 6.73 10.04
CA PRO A 97 4.75 7.42 10.07
C PRO A 97 5.92 6.54 9.64
N THR A 98 5.65 5.31 9.23
CA THR A 98 6.66 4.32 8.84
C THR A 98 6.04 3.28 7.91
N PHE A 99 6.81 2.26 7.52
CA PHE A 99 6.46 1.29 6.47
C PHE A 99 5.19 0.49 6.77
N GLY A 100 5.04 -0.04 7.98
CA GLY A 100 3.85 -0.77 8.42
C GLY A 100 2.87 0.11 9.20
N ALA A 101 1.59 0.03 8.87
CA ALA A 101 0.51 0.71 9.58
C ALA A 101 0.05 -0.12 10.78
N THR A 102 0.47 0.23 11.99
CA THR A 102 0.15 -0.52 13.21
C THR A 102 -1.34 -0.55 13.55
N ALA A 103 -2.12 0.41 13.03
CA ALA A 103 -3.58 0.43 13.18
C ALA A 103 -4.31 -0.53 12.20
N LEU A 104 -3.61 -1.01 11.17
CA LEU A 104 -4.23 -1.80 10.11
C LEU A 104 -4.85 -3.12 10.60
N PRO A 105 -4.21 -3.91 11.49
CA PRO A 105 -4.85 -5.12 12.01
C PRO A 105 -6.21 -4.87 12.67
N ALA A 106 -6.33 -3.84 13.50
CA ALA A 106 -7.60 -3.51 14.15
C ALA A 106 -8.67 -3.10 13.13
N THR A 107 -8.31 -2.33 12.11
CA THR A 107 -9.19 -1.93 11.01
C THR A 107 -9.70 -3.14 10.23
N LEU A 108 -8.87 -4.17 10.07
CA LEU A 108 -9.15 -5.37 9.27
C LEU A 108 -9.77 -6.53 10.07
N ALA A 109 -10.08 -6.34 11.35
CA ALA A 109 -10.55 -7.41 12.24
C ALA A 109 -11.78 -8.16 11.70
N ASN A 110 -12.72 -7.45 11.07
CA ASN A 110 -14.01 -7.97 10.62
C ASN A 110 -14.04 -8.47 9.16
N TYR A 111 -12.88 -8.59 8.49
CA TYR A 111 -12.78 -9.11 7.13
C TYR A 111 -12.17 -10.50 7.13
N ASP A 112 -12.66 -11.37 6.25
CA ASP A 112 -12.22 -12.76 6.13
C ASP A 112 -11.08 -12.91 5.12
N GLU A 113 -11.11 -12.09 4.08
CA GLU A 113 -10.12 -12.03 3.01
C GLU A 113 -9.52 -10.61 2.93
N ILE A 114 -8.21 -10.53 2.85
CA ILE A 114 -7.46 -9.27 2.82
C ILE A 114 -6.49 -9.34 1.65
N GLU A 115 -6.64 -8.43 0.71
CA GLU A 115 -5.76 -8.33 -0.46
C GLU A 115 -5.00 -7.01 -0.45
N PHE A 116 -3.70 -7.07 -0.67
CA PHE A 116 -2.83 -5.91 -0.73
C PHE A 116 -2.50 -5.54 -2.17
N VAL A 117 -2.54 -4.25 -2.46
CA VAL A 117 -2.15 -3.63 -3.73
C VAL A 117 -1.42 -2.31 -3.43
N GLY A 118 -0.67 -1.79 -4.39
CA GLY A 118 -0.04 -0.46 -4.27
C GLY A 118 1.48 -0.48 -4.16
N LEU A 119 2.03 0.47 -3.44
CA LEU A 119 3.45 0.84 -3.46
C LEU A 119 4.07 0.90 -2.05
N CYS A 120 5.36 0.66 -1.91
CA CYS A 120 6.14 -0.18 -2.84
C CYS A 120 6.05 -1.62 -2.38
N THR A 121 6.04 -2.58 -3.31
CA THR A 121 5.94 -4.01 -3.02
C THR A 121 6.95 -4.46 -1.97
N ASP A 122 8.19 -3.99 -2.11
CA ASP A 122 9.37 -4.38 -1.34
C ASP A 122 9.56 -3.58 -0.04
N ILE A 123 8.69 -2.62 0.25
CA ILE A 123 8.78 -1.78 1.45
C ILE A 123 7.44 -1.79 2.20
N CYS A 124 6.50 -0.92 1.84
CA CYS A 124 5.25 -0.75 2.58
C CYS A 124 4.26 -1.89 2.36
N VAL A 125 4.17 -2.45 1.15
CA VAL A 125 3.25 -3.57 0.87
C VAL A 125 3.65 -4.81 1.67
N ILE A 126 4.89 -5.28 1.55
CA ILE A 126 5.38 -6.45 2.31
C ILE A 126 5.29 -6.22 3.82
N SER A 127 5.65 -5.02 4.31
CA SER A 127 5.58 -4.70 5.73
C SER A 127 4.17 -4.82 6.28
N ASN A 128 3.16 -4.30 5.57
CA ASN A 128 1.76 -4.40 5.96
C ASN A 128 1.20 -5.82 5.82
N ALA A 129 1.52 -6.51 4.73
CA ALA A 129 1.06 -7.88 4.50
C ALA A 129 1.55 -8.84 5.60
N LEU A 130 2.83 -8.77 5.96
CA LEU A 130 3.42 -9.60 7.01
C LEU A 130 2.93 -9.20 8.41
N LEU A 131 2.74 -7.92 8.67
CA LEU A 131 2.14 -7.43 9.92
C LEU A 131 0.73 -8.03 10.11
N VAL A 132 -0.12 -7.93 9.09
CA VAL A 132 -1.49 -8.46 9.15
C VAL A 132 -1.49 -9.99 9.21
N LYS A 133 -0.57 -10.67 8.50
CA LYS A 133 -0.40 -12.13 8.58
C LYS A 133 0.00 -12.59 9.97
N ALA A 134 0.85 -11.83 10.67
CA ALA A 134 1.24 -12.14 12.05
C ALA A 134 0.07 -11.99 13.04
N PHE A 135 -0.82 -11.00 12.84
CA PHE A 135 -2.02 -10.82 13.66
C PHE A 135 -3.11 -11.83 13.36
N TYR A 136 -3.26 -12.22 12.11
CA TYR A 136 -4.37 -13.08 11.63
C TYR A 136 -3.84 -14.24 10.79
N PRO A 137 -3.17 -15.23 11.41
CA PRO A 137 -2.53 -16.33 10.67
C PRO A 137 -3.52 -17.17 9.86
N GLU A 138 -4.78 -17.24 10.29
CA GLU A 138 -5.82 -18.06 9.65
C GLU A 138 -6.63 -17.31 8.58
N LYS A 139 -6.51 -15.99 8.47
CA LYS A 139 -7.19 -15.24 7.41
C LYS A 139 -6.50 -15.44 6.06
N ARG A 140 -7.30 -15.35 5.00
CA ARG A 140 -6.78 -15.36 3.63
C ARG A 140 -6.14 -14.02 3.33
N ILE A 141 -4.82 -14.01 3.20
CA ILE A 141 -4.04 -12.81 2.91
C ILE A 141 -3.35 -13.00 1.57
N SER A 142 -3.58 -12.07 0.68
CA SER A 142 -3.02 -12.08 -0.68
C SER A 142 -2.41 -10.74 -1.08
N VAL A 143 -1.58 -10.76 -2.09
CA VAL A 143 -1.06 -9.60 -2.80
C VAL A 143 -1.30 -9.79 -4.30
N ASP A 144 -1.81 -8.77 -4.98
CA ASP A 144 -1.93 -8.77 -6.44
C ASP A 144 -0.67 -8.15 -7.04
N ALA A 145 0.19 -9.01 -7.59
CA ALA A 145 1.49 -8.60 -8.12
C ALA A 145 1.37 -7.62 -9.29
N ALA A 146 0.32 -7.75 -10.11
CA ALA A 146 0.09 -6.87 -11.26
C ALA A 146 -0.40 -5.46 -10.86
N CYS A 147 -0.90 -5.33 -9.63
CA CYS A 147 -1.35 -4.07 -9.02
C CYS A 147 -0.36 -3.56 -7.95
N CYS A 148 0.89 -4.00 -8.00
CA CYS A 148 1.99 -3.53 -7.16
C CYS A 148 3.20 -3.20 -8.03
N ALA A 149 4.09 -2.35 -7.49
CA ALA A 149 5.41 -2.10 -8.05
C ALA A 149 6.43 -1.91 -6.92
N GLY A 150 7.63 -2.41 -7.10
CA GLY A 150 8.76 -2.20 -6.19
C GLY A 150 9.62 -1.01 -6.61
N VAL A 151 10.65 -0.73 -5.82
CA VAL A 151 11.67 0.27 -6.18
C VAL A 151 12.37 -0.12 -7.49
N THR A 152 12.60 -1.41 -7.68
CA THR A 152 13.08 -2.01 -8.93
C THR A 152 12.28 -3.27 -9.26
N PRO A 153 12.28 -3.74 -10.54
CA PRO A 153 11.67 -5.02 -10.88
C PRO A 153 12.27 -6.20 -10.09
N GLU A 154 13.56 -6.17 -9.79
CA GLU A 154 14.24 -7.20 -9.01
C GLU A 154 13.77 -7.20 -7.55
N SER A 155 13.75 -6.05 -6.89
CA SER A 155 13.30 -5.96 -5.50
C SER A 155 11.81 -6.28 -5.34
N HIS A 156 10.98 -5.94 -6.34
CA HIS A 156 9.60 -6.38 -6.44
C HIS A 156 9.48 -7.92 -6.44
N ALA A 157 10.23 -8.58 -7.33
CA ALA A 157 10.22 -10.05 -7.43
C ALA A 157 10.70 -10.71 -6.12
N ASN A 158 11.75 -10.17 -5.50
CA ASN A 158 12.28 -10.65 -4.22
C ASN A 158 11.26 -10.54 -3.10
N ALA A 159 10.54 -9.42 -3.00
CA ALA A 159 9.50 -9.22 -2.00
C ALA A 159 8.32 -10.19 -2.18
N LEU A 160 7.88 -10.41 -3.43
CA LEU A 160 6.84 -11.40 -3.73
C LEU A 160 7.28 -12.81 -3.34
N ALA A 161 8.54 -13.18 -3.61
CA ALA A 161 9.09 -14.47 -3.20
C ALA A 161 9.12 -14.60 -1.67
N ALA A 162 9.55 -13.56 -0.94
CA ALA A 162 9.55 -13.55 0.52
C ALA A 162 8.13 -13.70 1.10
N MET A 163 7.16 -12.98 0.55
CA MET A 163 5.77 -13.08 0.99
C MET A 163 5.19 -14.49 0.76
N ARG A 164 5.50 -15.14 -0.36
CA ARG A 164 5.11 -16.56 -0.59
C ARG A 164 5.67 -17.50 0.47
N MET A 165 6.93 -17.32 0.88
CA MET A 165 7.54 -18.14 1.95
C MET A 165 6.82 -17.94 3.29
N CYS A 166 6.25 -16.76 3.53
CA CYS A 166 5.44 -16.45 4.70
C CYS A 166 3.95 -16.78 4.52
N GLN A 167 3.59 -17.55 3.48
CA GLN A 167 2.21 -18.01 3.21
C GLN A 167 1.23 -16.86 2.89
N VAL A 168 1.71 -15.75 2.36
CA VAL A 168 0.88 -14.76 1.68
C VAL A 168 0.68 -15.23 0.25
N GLU A 169 -0.58 -15.32 -0.20
CA GLU A 169 -0.91 -15.71 -1.57
C GLU A 169 -0.51 -14.60 -2.55
N VAL A 170 0.27 -14.92 -3.57
CA VAL A 170 0.67 -13.98 -4.63
C VAL A 170 -0.09 -14.32 -5.91
N ARG A 171 -0.94 -13.42 -6.33
CA ARG A 171 -1.81 -13.53 -7.53
C ARG A 171 -1.25 -12.70 -8.69
#